data_ca7a5b7ac5a40581c5fdd0081da1333b
#
_entry.id   ca7a5b7ac5a40581c5fdd0081da1333b
#
_cell.length_a   1.000
_cell.length_b   1.000
_cell.length_c   1.000
_cell.angle_alpha   90.00
_cell.angle_beta   90.00
_cell.angle_gamma   90.00
#
_symmetry.space_group_name_H-M   'P 1'
#
loop_
_entity.id
_entity.type
_entity.pdbx_description
1 polymer ?
#
loop_
_entity_poly.entity_id
_entity_poly.type
_entity_poly.pdbx_seq_one_letter_code
_entity_poly.pdbx_strand_id
1 'polypeptide(L)'
;MNFKKLVLVTLALCFSLVSAFAVEAQKQGKARTAEKTHDVMGEVDFYLEYNPLKNLTLFVGEEFYLNATGIPEAPIVDMSYTSVGLNYKPHPRIGLLGAYEFQYLYGGEMRHRLKLMVTPNVKINDYLTVSIRERLHMTYSMTDMSYNWLLRSRLRLDGAIPNTSLYAYGYIEMYSPLQKNPTSYVDTFAYGVGLDWVVDDNNILGLYYEFSHSIDAYYHLLGVAYVLQFQSYEK
;
A
#
# COMPACT_ATOMS: atom_id res chain seq x y z
N MET A 1 -26.63 -13.35 -2.68
CA MET A 1 -26.57 -11.93 -2.25
C MET A 1 -26.18 -11.12 -3.48
N ASN A 2 -26.87 -9.99 -3.76
CA ASN A 2 -26.55 -9.20 -4.96
C ASN A 2 -25.17 -8.53 -4.77
N PHE A 3 -24.27 -8.64 -5.76
CA PHE A 3 -22.90 -8.14 -5.75
C PHE A 3 -22.80 -6.69 -5.20
N LYS A 4 -23.68 -5.78 -5.67
CA LYS A 4 -23.73 -4.39 -5.16
C LYS A 4 -23.96 -4.30 -3.65
N LYS A 5 -24.78 -5.20 -3.08
CA LYS A 5 -25.01 -5.24 -1.62
C LYS A 5 -23.79 -5.78 -0.86
N LEU A 6 -23.08 -6.75 -1.42
CA LEU A 6 -21.86 -7.29 -0.82
C LEU A 6 -20.77 -6.22 -0.74
N VAL A 7 -20.51 -5.52 -1.84
CA VAL A 7 -19.52 -4.42 -1.89
C VAL A 7 -19.87 -3.31 -0.88
N LEU A 8 -21.14 -2.89 -0.81
CA LEU A 8 -21.59 -1.89 0.16
C LEU A 8 -21.42 -2.35 1.62
N VAL A 9 -21.72 -3.61 1.92
CA VAL A 9 -21.55 -4.16 3.27
C VAL A 9 -20.07 -4.26 3.63
N THR A 10 -19.20 -4.66 2.70
CA THR A 10 -17.74 -4.74 2.92
C THR A 10 -17.16 -3.33 3.16
N LEU A 11 -17.52 -2.35 2.33
CA LEU A 11 -17.10 -0.96 2.52
C LEU A 11 -17.61 -0.39 3.86
N ALA A 12 -18.87 -0.65 4.23
CA ALA A 12 -19.43 -0.21 5.50
C ALA A 12 -18.74 -0.86 6.71
N LEU A 13 -18.39 -2.14 6.63
CA LEU A 13 -17.61 -2.86 7.65
C LEU A 13 -16.20 -2.28 7.78
N CYS A 14 -15.52 -2.02 6.66
CA CYS A 14 -14.20 -1.40 6.67
C CYS A 14 -14.25 0.01 7.29
N PHE A 15 -15.25 0.82 6.92
CA PHE A 15 -15.45 2.16 7.49
C PHE A 15 -15.74 2.11 8.99
N SER A 16 -16.52 1.14 9.46
CA SER A 16 -16.82 0.96 10.90
C SER A 16 -15.60 0.51 11.69
N LEU A 17 -14.73 -0.34 11.11
CA LEU A 17 -13.47 -0.77 11.71
C LEU A 17 -12.49 0.41 11.84
N VAL A 18 -12.29 1.19 10.77
CA VAL A 18 -11.46 2.41 10.81
C VAL A 18 -11.96 3.38 11.88
N SER A 19 -13.28 3.59 11.97
CA SER A 19 -13.89 4.46 12.99
C SER A 19 -13.67 3.94 14.42
N ALA A 20 -13.76 2.63 14.65
CA ALA A 20 -13.53 2.01 15.94
C ALA A 20 -12.07 2.17 16.40
N PHE A 21 -11.11 1.98 15.49
CA PHE A 21 -9.68 2.21 15.78
C PHE A 21 -9.37 3.69 16.05
N ALA A 22 -10.00 4.63 15.32
CA ALA A 22 -9.85 6.06 15.55
C ALA A 22 -10.31 6.48 16.95
N VAL A 23 -11.43 5.91 17.44
CA VAL A 23 -11.95 6.17 18.79
C VAL A 23 -11.02 5.61 19.88
N GLU A 24 -10.39 4.45 19.65
CA GLU A 24 -9.45 3.87 20.63
C GLU A 24 -8.13 4.65 20.68
N ALA A 25 -7.61 5.09 19.53
CA ALA A 25 -6.42 5.95 19.45
C ALA A 25 -6.62 7.29 20.18
N GLN A 26 -7.82 7.86 20.11
CA GLN A 26 -8.17 9.11 20.81
C GLN A 26 -8.11 8.99 22.33
N LYS A 27 -8.37 7.80 22.91
CA LYS A 27 -8.26 7.55 24.35
C LYS A 27 -6.79 7.48 24.81
N GLN A 28 -5.87 7.04 23.96
CA GLN A 28 -4.45 6.89 24.30
C GLN A 28 -3.66 8.21 24.19
N GLY A 29 -4.15 9.20 23.44
CA GLY A 29 -3.47 10.48 23.20
C GLY A 29 -3.31 11.41 24.41
N LYS A 30 -3.76 11.02 25.61
CA LYS A 30 -3.76 11.88 26.82
C LYS A 30 -2.57 11.75 27.77
N ALA A 31 -1.62 10.85 27.51
CA ALA A 31 -0.43 10.65 28.37
C ALA A 31 0.86 10.86 27.59
N ARG A 32 1.28 12.12 27.37
CA ARG A 32 2.60 12.45 26.81
C ARG A 32 3.64 12.53 27.92
N THR A 33 4.36 11.46 28.12
CA THR A 33 5.74 11.46 28.59
C THR A 33 6.57 10.84 27.47
N ALA A 34 7.70 11.42 27.12
CA ALA A 34 8.76 11.00 26.14
C ALA A 34 8.71 9.59 25.48
N GLU A 35 7.54 8.99 25.30
CA GLU A 35 7.31 7.73 24.62
C GLU A 35 7.09 8.00 23.13
N LYS A 36 7.53 7.06 22.29
CA LYS A 36 7.31 7.10 20.84
C LYS A 36 5.83 7.33 20.55
N THR A 37 5.53 8.20 19.59
CA THR A 37 4.15 8.45 19.17
C THR A 37 3.58 7.20 18.50
N HIS A 38 2.30 6.93 18.76
CA HIS A 38 1.53 5.91 18.06
C HIS A 38 0.53 6.62 17.15
N ASP A 39 0.72 6.48 15.84
CA ASP A 39 -0.16 7.07 14.85
C ASP A 39 -1.00 5.99 14.18
N VAL A 40 -2.29 6.25 14.02
CA VAL A 40 -3.22 5.35 13.34
C VAL A 40 -3.74 6.03 12.09
N MET A 41 -3.63 5.35 10.96
CA MET A 41 -4.04 5.84 9.65
C MET A 41 -4.97 4.83 8.98
N GLY A 42 -5.93 5.33 8.22
CA GLY A 42 -6.65 4.54 7.24
C GLY A 42 -6.06 4.73 5.85
N GLU A 43 -6.19 3.74 4.98
CA GLU A 43 -5.81 3.85 3.57
C GLU A 43 -6.91 3.27 2.70
N VAL A 44 -7.23 3.98 1.61
CA VAL A 44 -8.22 3.52 0.63
C VAL A 44 -7.60 3.65 -0.75
N ASP A 45 -7.46 2.51 -1.42
CA ASP A 45 -6.81 2.42 -2.72
C ASP A 45 -7.80 2.05 -3.80
N PHE A 46 -7.69 2.72 -4.95
CA PHE A 46 -8.42 2.40 -6.18
C PHE A 46 -7.44 2.23 -7.32
N TYR A 47 -7.46 1.08 -7.98
CA TYR A 47 -6.65 0.82 -9.15
C TYR A 47 -7.52 0.42 -10.33
N LEU A 48 -7.25 1.06 -11.48
CA LEU A 48 -7.74 0.66 -12.78
C LEU A 48 -6.58 0.04 -13.55
N GLU A 49 -6.69 -1.23 -13.88
CA GLU A 49 -5.67 -1.97 -14.61
C GLU A 49 -6.16 -2.39 -15.98
N TYR A 50 -5.31 -2.23 -16.97
CA TYR A 50 -5.54 -2.72 -18.33
C TYR A 50 -4.40 -3.66 -18.74
N ASN A 51 -4.76 -4.87 -19.13
CA ASN A 51 -3.82 -5.91 -19.54
C ASN A 51 -3.87 -6.09 -21.07
N PRO A 52 -3.11 -5.30 -21.87
CA PRO A 52 -3.06 -5.47 -23.32
C PRO A 52 -2.38 -6.77 -23.74
N LEU A 53 -1.48 -7.31 -22.93
CA LEU A 53 -0.75 -8.55 -23.14
C LEU A 53 -0.71 -9.34 -21.82
N LYS A 54 -0.52 -10.68 -21.91
CA LYS A 54 -0.39 -11.56 -20.71
C LYS A 54 0.70 -11.15 -19.71
N ASN A 55 1.72 -10.46 -20.21
CA ASN A 55 2.89 -10.06 -19.43
C ASN A 55 3.01 -8.55 -19.23
N LEU A 56 2.01 -7.76 -19.61
CA LEU A 56 2.02 -6.31 -19.50
C LEU A 56 0.70 -5.82 -18.91
N THR A 57 0.78 -5.11 -17.79
CA THR A 57 -0.33 -4.39 -17.17
C THR A 57 -0.01 -2.90 -17.20
N LEU A 58 -0.91 -2.09 -17.69
CA LEU A 58 -0.93 -0.64 -17.53
C LEU A 58 -1.89 -0.31 -16.40
N PHE A 59 -1.58 0.67 -15.58
CA PHE A 59 -2.47 1.02 -14.47
C PHE A 59 -2.52 2.53 -14.20
N VAL A 60 -3.64 2.95 -13.66
CA VAL A 60 -3.84 4.23 -12.96
C VAL A 60 -4.35 3.89 -11.57
N GLY A 61 -3.85 4.57 -10.56
CA GLY A 61 -4.24 4.34 -9.18
C GLY A 61 -4.43 5.64 -8.42
N GLU A 62 -5.29 5.59 -7.42
CA GLU A 62 -5.51 6.66 -6.46
C GLU A 62 -5.46 6.05 -5.06
N GLU A 63 -4.61 6.59 -4.19
CA GLU A 63 -4.41 6.17 -2.81
C GLU A 63 -4.75 7.34 -1.89
N PHE A 64 -5.68 7.15 -0.95
CA PHE A 64 -6.09 8.16 0.04
C PHE A 64 -5.67 7.72 1.42
N TYR A 65 -4.88 8.54 2.10
CA TYR A 65 -4.51 8.32 3.49
C TYR A 65 -5.42 9.14 4.39
N LEU A 66 -6.11 8.45 5.28
CA LEU A 66 -7.11 9.01 6.17
C LEU A 66 -6.49 9.19 7.56
N ASN A 67 -6.64 10.41 8.11
CA ASN A 67 -6.18 10.67 9.46
C ASN A 67 -7.15 10.05 10.47
N ALA A 68 -6.68 9.09 11.24
CA ALA A 68 -7.43 8.43 12.31
C ALA A 68 -7.03 8.92 13.71
N THR A 69 -6.15 9.92 13.83
CA THR A 69 -5.66 10.42 15.14
C THR A 69 -6.71 11.17 15.93
N GLY A 70 -7.88 11.46 15.34
CA GLY A 70 -9.00 12.11 16.04
C GLY A 70 -8.72 13.56 16.45
N ILE A 71 -7.77 14.22 15.82
CA ILE A 71 -7.54 15.66 16.00
C ILE A 71 -8.70 16.38 15.29
N PRO A 72 -9.58 17.10 16.00
CA PRO A 72 -10.80 17.68 15.41
C PRO A 72 -10.57 18.66 14.27
N GLU A 73 -9.39 19.26 14.21
CA GLU A 73 -9.00 20.28 13.21
C GLU A 73 -8.21 19.67 12.04
N ALA A 74 -7.83 18.40 12.09
CA ALA A 74 -7.13 17.73 11.01
C ALA A 74 -8.12 17.31 9.91
N PRO A 75 -7.75 17.40 8.62
CA PRO A 75 -8.61 16.93 7.55
C PRO A 75 -8.80 15.43 7.63
N ILE A 76 -9.92 14.94 7.12
CA ILE A 76 -10.20 13.51 7.00
C ILE A 76 -9.16 12.84 6.08
N VAL A 77 -8.84 13.48 4.95
CA VAL A 77 -7.80 13.04 4.01
C VAL A 77 -6.51 13.81 4.30
N ASP A 78 -5.49 13.13 4.78
CA ASP A 78 -4.19 13.71 5.09
C ASP A 78 -3.28 13.78 3.86
N MET A 79 -3.34 12.75 3.02
CA MET A 79 -2.57 12.65 1.78
C MET A 79 -3.38 11.96 0.70
N SER A 80 -3.14 12.35 -0.56
CA SER A 80 -3.59 11.58 -1.73
C SER A 80 -2.46 11.39 -2.72
N TYR A 81 -2.42 10.20 -3.35
CA TYR A 81 -1.42 9.82 -4.32
C TYR A 81 -2.09 9.34 -5.59
N THR A 82 -1.91 10.09 -6.67
CA THR A 82 -2.32 9.67 -8.01
C THR A 82 -1.15 9.03 -8.73
N SER A 83 -1.28 7.80 -9.17
CA SER A 83 -0.22 7.05 -9.82
C SER A 83 -0.62 6.60 -11.23
N VAL A 84 0.36 6.57 -12.14
CA VAL A 84 0.25 5.96 -13.46
C VAL A 84 1.51 5.14 -13.73
N GLY A 85 1.35 3.96 -14.29
CA GLY A 85 2.51 3.11 -14.50
C GLY A 85 2.23 1.87 -15.33
N LEU A 86 3.27 1.05 -15.39
CA LEU A 86 3.24 -0.23 -16.05
C LEU A 86 3.91 -1.30 -15.18
N ASN A 87 3.39 -2.50 -15.27
CA ASN A 87 4.01 -3.71 -14.72
C ASN A 87 4.27 -4.68 -15.87
N TYR A 88 5.54 -5.05 -16.06
CA TYR A 88 5.98 -5.95 -17.11
C TYR A 88 6.59 -7.22 -16.51
N LYS A 89 6.16 -8.37 -16.98
CA LYS A 89 6.67 -9.68 -16.56
C LYS A 89 7.46 -10.34 -17.71
N PRO A 90 8.77 -10.02 -17.89
CA PRO A 90 9.61 -10.64 -18.92
C PRO A 90 9.73 -12.15 -18.75
N HIS A 91 9.55 -12.62 -17.53
CA HIS A 91 9.55 -14.02 -17.15
C HIS A 91 8.51 -14.27 -16.06
N PRO A 92 7.87 -15.45 -15.95
CA PRO A 92 6.87 -15.73 -14.90
C PRO A 92 7.36 -15.51 -13.45
N ARG A 93 8.68 -15.55 -13.25
CA ARG A 93 9.31 -15.37 -11.93
C ARG A 93 9.88 -13.97 -11.69
N ILE A 94 9.71 -13.03 -12.61
CA ILE A 94 10.29 -11.68 -12.50
C ILE A 94 9.24 -10.66 -12.92
N GLY A 95 8.86 -9.79 -12.00
CA GLY A 95 8.07 -8.59 -12.26
C GLY A 95 8.95 -7.35 -12.28
N LEU A 96 8.72 -6.45 -13.22
CA LEU A 96 9.32 -5.13 -13.34
C LEU A 96 8.20 -4.10 -13.31
N LEU A 97 8.32 -3.07 -12.48
CA LEU A 97 7.35 -1.97 -12.46
C LEU A 97 8.07 -0.64 -12.63
N GLY A 98 7.50 0.19 -13.48
CA GLY A 98 7.83 1.62 -13.56
C GLY A 98 6.57 2.44 -13.37
N ALA A 99 6.59 3.40 -12.47
CA ALA A 99 5.45 4.26 -12.22
C ALA A 99 5.88 5.69 -11.89
N TYR A 100 5.03 6.62 -12.27
CA TYR A 100 5.05 7.99 -11.81
C TYR A 100 3.90 8.20 -10.83
N GLU A 101 4.15 8.94 -9.77
CA GLU A 101 3.17 9.26 -8.73
C GLU A 101 3.23 10.75 -8.41
N PHE A 102 2.07 11.39 -8.44
CA PHE A 102 1.86 12.72 -7.93
C PHE A 102 1.27 12.61 -6.52
N GLN A 103 1.84 13.30 -5.56
CA GLN A 103 1.43 13.28 -4.17
C GLN A 103 0.97 14.68 -3.76
N TYR A 104 -0.20 14.74 -3.16
CA TYR A 104 -0.71 15.92 -2.50
C TYR A 104 -0.80 15.64 -0.99
N LEU A 105 -0.12 16.45 -0.18
CA LEU A 105 -0.11 16.35 1.27
C LEU A 105 -0.92 17.50 1.84
N TYR A 106 -1.60 17.24 2.93
CA TYR A 106 -2.29 18.30 3.67
C TYR A 106 -1.33 19.46 4.01
N GLY A 107 -1.84 20.69 3.90
CA GLY A 107 -0.98 21.88 4.03
C GLY A 107 -0.45 22.41 2.69
N GLY A 108 -0.80 21.76 1.57
CA GLY A 108 -0.51 22.22 0.21
C GLY A 108 0.85 21.79 -0.32
N GLU A 109 1.54 20.87 0.35
CA GLU A 109 2.79 20.31 -0.17
C GLU A 109 2.48 19.36 -1.33
N MET A 110 3.22 19.52 -2.42
CA MET A 110 3.14 18.69 -3.61
C MET A 110 4.47 18.00 -3.86
N ARG A 111 4.42 16.72 -4.20
CA ARG A 111 5.60 15.92 -4.52
C ARG A 111 5.39 15.13 -5.80
N HIS A 112 6.48 14.93 -6.53
CA HIS A 112 6.54 14.04 -7.70
C HIS A 112 7.44 12.87 -7.35
N ARG A 113 6.97 11.64 -7.58
CA ARG A 113 7.73 10.43 -7.29
C ARG A 113 7.82 9.54 -8.51
N LEU A 114 9.04 9.09 -8.82
CA LEU A 114 9.26 7.96 -9.70
C LEU A 114 9.47 6.70 -8.87
N LYS A 115 8.80 5.62 -9.25
CA LYS A 115 8.92 4.29 -8.65
C LYS A 115 9.51 3.34 -9.67
N LEU A 116 10.65 2.72 -9.35
CA LEU A 116 11.20 1.61 -10.13
C LEU A 116 11.24 0.39 -9.23
N MET A 117 10.77 -0.75 -9.71
CA MET A 117 10.65 -1.94 -8.89
C MET A 117 11.02 -3.20 -9.66
N VAL A 118 11.70 -4.10 -8.98
CA VAL A 118 11.93 -5.48 -9.43
C VAL A 118 11.39 -6.44 -8.37
N THR A 119 10.68 -7.48 -8.82
CA THR A 119 10.06 -8.48 -7.95
C THR A 119 10.36 -9.88 -8.46
N PRO A 120 11.50 -10.49 -8.10
CA PRO A 120 11.70 -11.91 -8.27
C PRO A 120 10.77 -12.70 -7.32
N ASN A 121 10.25 -13.83 -7.81
CA ASN A 121 9.38 -14.70 -7.04
C ASN A 121 9.70 -16.18 -7.28
N VAL A 122 9.37 -17.02 -6.30
CA VAL A 122 9.50 -18.46 -6.36
C VAL A 122 8.21 -19.09 -5.84
N LYS A 123 7.60 -19.92 -6.69
CA LYS A 123 6.47 -20.76 -6.30
C LYS A 123 7.01 -21.98 -5.54
N ILE A 124 6.68 -22.10 -4.26
CA ILE A 124 7.09 -23.20 -3.40
C ILE A 124 6.22 -24.44 -3.68
N ASN A 125 4.90 -24.23 -3.80
CA ASN A 125 3.95 -25.23 -4.20
C ASN A 125 2.74 -24.55 -4.86
N ASP A 126 1.64 -25.27 -5.12
CA ASP A 126 0.48 -24.70 -5.81
C ASP A 126 -0.26 -23.62 -5.02
N TYR A 127 -0.04 -23.56 -3.73
CA TYR A 127 -0.70 -22.61 -2.82
C TYR A 127 0.21 -21.52 -2.27
N LEU A 128 1.53 -21.67 -2.39
CA LEU A 128 2.48 -20.80 -1.69
C LEU A 128 3.53 -20.22 -2.63
N THR A 129 3.67 -18.90 -2.61
CA THR A 129 4.68 -18.15 -3.35
C THR A 129 5.46 -17.25 -2.41
N VAL A 130 6.78 -17.22 -2.56
CA VAL A 130 7.67 -16.27 -1.89
C VAL A 130 8.18 -15.27 -2.91
N SER A 131 8.17 -14.00 -2.57
CA SER A 131 8.72 -12.94 -3.41
C SER A 131 9.63 -12.00 -2.61
N ILE A 132 10.65 -11.49 -3.28
CA ILE A 132 11.46 -10.37 -2.81
C ILE A 132 11.12 -9.18 -3.71
N ARG A 133 10.93 -8.02 -3.15
CA ARG A 133 10.65 -6.80 -3.89
C ARG A 133 11.65 -5.72 -3.53
N GLU A 134 12.41 -5.26 -4.51
CA GLU A 134 13.26 -4.11 -4.39
C GLU A 134 12.62 -2.94 -5.13
N ARG A 135 12.37 -1.85 -4.43
CA ARG A 135 11.67 -0.67 -4.98
C ARG A 135 12.44 0.60 -4.65
N LEU A 136 12.90 1.28 -5.70
CA LEU A 136 13.54 2.59 -5.62
C LEU A 136 12.49 3.68 -5.81
N HIS A 137 12.41 4.58 -4.85
CA HIS A 137 11.65 5.82 -4.91
C HIS A 137 12.57 6.99 -5.12
N MET A 138 12.28 7.82 -6.11
CA MET A 138 12.92 9.09 -6.36
C MET A 138 11.86 10.17 -6.22
N THR A 139 11.84 10.86 -5.09
CA THR A 139 10.82 11.86 -4.76
C THR A 139 11.42 13.26 -4.87
N TYR A 140 10.72 14.14 -5.60
CA TYR A 140 10.99 15.56 -5.67
C TYR A 140 9.89 16.32 -4.94
N SER A 141 10.26 17.12 -3.93
CA SER A 141 9.37 18.04 -3.23
C SER A 141 9.36 19.38 -3.94
N MET A 142 8.19 19.90 -4.26
CA MET A 142 8.04 21.22 -4.89
C MET A 142 8.17 22.36 -3.88
N THR A 143 7.96 22.09 -2.61
CA THR A 143 7.97 23.10 -1.54
C THR A 143 9.39 23.54 -1.19
N ASP A 144 10.28 22.59 -1.00
CA ASP A 144 11.68 22.85 -0.62
C ASP A 144 12.68 22.61 -1.77
N MET A 145 12.18 22.26 -2.96
CA MET A 145 12.97 21.95 -4.16
C MET A 145 14.03 20.87 -3.92
N SER A 146 13.73 19.91 -3.04
CA SER A 146 14.65 18.86 -2.65
C SER A 146 14.34 17.51 -3.31
N TYR A 147 15.38 16.68 -3.43
CA TYR A 147 15.27 15.29 -3.90
C TYR A 147 15.51 14.34 -2.74
N ASN A 148 14.65 13.34 -2.65
CA ASN A 148 14.76 12.28 -1.68
C ASN A 148 14.79 10.92 -2.40
N TRP A 149 15.74 10.07 -2.01
CA TRP A 149 15.90 8.73 -2.56
C TRP A 149 15.71 7.71 -1.46
N LEU A 150 14.82 6.75 -1.70
CA LEU A 150 14.48 5.72 -0.73
C LEU A 150 14.48 4.36 -1.41
N LEU A 151 15.25 3.42 -0.90
CA LEU A 151 15.16 2.01 -1.26
C LEU A 151 14.23 1.30 -0.28
N ARG A 152 13.25 0.55 -0.82
CA ARG A 152 12.35 -0.29 -0.02
C ARG A 152 12.54 -1.74 -0.43
N SER A 153 12.96 -2.55 0.53
CA SER A 153 13.22 -3.98 0.35
C SER A 153 12.17 -4.79 1.09
N ARG A 154 11.36 -5.60 0.39
CA ARG A 154 10.26 -6.37 0.97
C ARG A 154 10.45 -7.87 0.70
N LEU A 155 10.34 -8.66 1.75
CA LEU A 155 10.10 -10.10 1.66
C LEU A 155 8.61 -10.35 1.89
N ARG A 156 7.95 -11.03 0.94
CA ARG A 156 6.50 -11.32 1.00
C ARG A 156 6.24 -12.81 0.76
N LEU A 157 5.29 -13.31 1.51
CA LEU A 157 4.73 -14.63 1.40
C LEU A 157 3.27 -14.52 1.01
N ASP A 158 2.88 -15.15 -0.10
CA ASP A 158 1.50 -15.19 -0.60
C ASP A 158 0.98 -16.61 -0.53
N GLY A 159 -0.20 -16.78 0.02
CA GLY A 159 -0.88 -18.06 0.18
C GLY A 159 -2.28 -18.07 -0.44
N ALA A 160 -2.52 -18.95 -1.43
CA ALA A 160 -3.88 -19.20 -1.91
C ALA A 160 -4.63 -20.10 -0.92
N ILE A 161 -5.84 -19.72 -0.52
CA ILE A 161 -6.67 -20.52 0.37
C ILE A 161 -7.42 -21.57 -0.49
N PRO A 162 -7.16 -22.88 -0.27
CA PRO A 162 -7.73 -23.92 -1.13
C PRO A 162 -9.25 -23.85 -1.23
N ASN A 163 -9.78 -24.11 -2.43
CA ASN A 163 -11.21 -24.09 -2.75
C ASN A 163 -11.92 -22.75 -2.52
N THR A 164 -11.18 -21.66 -2.50
CA THR A 164 -11.74 -20.31 -2.40
C THR A 164 -11.09 -19.39 -3.43
N SER A 165 -11.61 -18.18 -3.60
CA SER A 165 -11.01 -17.09 -4.35
C SER A 165 -10.25 -16.10 -3.46
N LEU A 166 -9.81 -16.55 -2.28
CA LEU A 166 -9.11 -15.76 -1.29
C LEU A 166 -7.59 -16.06 -1.32
N TYR A 167 -6.81 -15.00 -1.18
CA TYR A 167 -5.35 -15.04 -1.08
C TYR A 167 -4.91 -14.30 0.17
N ALA A 168 -4.32 -15.00 1.12
CA ALA A 168 -3.74 -14.37 2.30
C ALA A 168 -2.27 -14.05 2.03
N TYR A 169 -1.77 -12.97 2.61
CA TYR A 169 -0.35 -12.65 2.53
C TYR A 169 0.20 -12.03 3.80
N GLY A 170 1.52 -12.15 3.95
CA GLY A 170 2.27 -11.44 4.96
C GLY A 170 3.60 -10.95 4.42
N TYR A 171 4.14 -9.86 4.97
CA TYR A 171 5.42 -9.33 4.54
C TYR A 171 6.18 -8.63 5.67
N ILE A 172 7.48 -8.51 5.44
CA ILE A 172 8.38 -7.62 6.16
C ILE A 172 9.01 -6.70 5.13
N GLU A 173 9.05 -5.40 5.41
CA GLU A 173 9.65 -4.40 4.54
C GLU A 173 10.61 -3.50 5.32
N MET A 174 11.74 -3.17 4.71
CA MET A 174 12.73 -2.22 5.22
C MET A 174 12.77 -0.98 4.34
N TYR A 175 12.89 0.16 4.97
CA TYR A 175 13.03 1.46 4.31
C TYR A 175 14.43 2.01 4.56
N SER A 176 15.20 2.18 3.50
CA SER A 176 16.60 2.61 3.54
C SER A 176 16.77 3.93 2.77
N PRO A 177 16.86 5.08 3.48
CA PRO A 177 17.19 6.35 2.84
C PRO A 177 18.56 6.28 2.17
N LEU A 178 18.66 6.79 0.93
CA LEU A 178 19.91 6.79 0.15
C LEU A 178 20.59 8.19 0.11
N GLN A 179 20.24 9.07 1.04
CA GLN A 179 20.79 10.41 1.13
C GLN A 179 22.20 10.39 1.73
N LYS A 180 22.95 11.47 1.44
CA LYS A 180 24.24 11.70 2.09
C LYS A 180 24.05 11.84 3.60
N ASN A 181 24.81 11.06 4.36
CA ASN A 181 24.81 11.01 5.83
C ASN A 181 23.46 10.60 6.44
N PRO A 182 22.92 9.44 6.09
CA PRO A 182 21.76 8.92 6.79
C PRO A 182 22.13 8.70 8.26
N THR A 183 21.25 9.10 9.16
CA THR A 183 21.40 8.83 10.59
C THR A 183 21.28 7.35 10.89
N SER A 184 20.65 6.61 9.98
CA SER A 184 20.55 5.15 9.99
C SER A 184 20.51 4.62 8.56
N TYR A 185 21.10 3.45 8.31
CA TYR A 185 20.98 2.73 7.04
C TYR A 185 19.57 2.20 6.81
N VAL A 186 18.83 1.92 7.89
CA VAL A 186 17.42 1.54 7.87
C VAL A 186 16.68 2.49 8.78
N ASP A 187 15.71 3.20 8.23
CA ASP A 187 14.90 4.18 8.95
C ASP A 187 13.65 3.55 9.55
N THR A 188 13.01 2.65 8.80
CA THR A 188 11.73 2.06 9.18
C THR A 188 11.69 0.57 8.83
N PHE A 189 11.10 -0.20 9.72
CA PHE A 189 10.63 -1.57 9.45
C PHE A 189 9.12 -1.58 9.43
N ALA A 190 8.53 -2.25 8.43
CA ALA A 190 7.10 -2.47 8.33
C ALA A 190 6.78 -3.96 8.28
N TYR A 191 5.68 -4.35 8.92
CA TYR A 191 5.17 -5.71 8.98
C TYR A 191 3.71 -5.65 8.56
N GLY A 192 3.37 -6.32 7.46
CA GLY A 192 2.02 -6.28 6.94
C GLY A 192 1.43 -7.66 6.81
N VAL A 193 0.12 -7.74 6.97
CA VAL A 193 -0.71 -8.89 6.66
C VAL A 193 -1.93 -8.43 5.90
N GLY A 194 -2.45 -9.27 5.02
CA GLY A 194 -3.64 -8.91 4.26
C GLY A 194 -4.32 -10.11 3.63
N LEU A 195 -5.48 -9.81 3.08
CA LEU A 195 -6.34 -10.75 2.39
C LEU A 195 -6.86 -10.10 1.11
N ASP A 196 -6.58 -10.73 -0.03
CA ASP A 196 -7.11 -10.35 -1.32
C ASP A 196 -8.24 -11.32 -1.71
N TRP A 197 -9.38 -10.79 -2.09
CA TRP A 197 -10.51 -11.54 -2.60
C TRP A 197 -10.71 -11.25 -4.09
N VAL A 198 -10.47 -12.24 -4.93
CA VAL A 198 -10.81 -12.21 -6.35
C VAL A 198 -12.31 -12.47 -6.47
N VAL A 199 -13.10 -11.39 -6.57
CA VAL A 199 -14.57 -11.45 -6.60
C VAL A 199 -15.07 -12.06 -7.90
N ASP A 200 -14.45 -11.65 -9.00
CA ASP A 200 -14.64 -12.17 -10.35
C ASP A 200 -13.40 -11.88 -11.22
N ASP A 201 -13.49 -12.14 -12.52
CA ASP A 201 -12.39 -11.97 -13.47
C ASP A 201 -11.84 -10.53 -13.58
N ASN A 202 -12.64 -9.57 -13.16
CA ASN A 202 -12.32 -8.15 -13.30
C ASN A 202 -12.14 -7.42 -11.96
N ASN A 203 -12.60 -8.00 -10.85
CA ASN A 203 -12.73 -7.30 -9.59
C ASN A 203 -11.95 -7.99 -8.47
N ILE A 204 -11.04 -7.25 -7.84
CA ILE A 204 -10.31 -7.71 -6.65
C ILE A 204 -10.55 -6.72 -5.51
N LEU A 205 -10.85 -7.24 -4.33
CA LEU A 205 -10.93 -6.50 -3.08
C LEU A 205 -9.81 -6.94 -2.16
N GLY A 206 -9.04 -5.99 -1.64
CA GLY A 206 -8.00 -6.21 -0.65
C GLY A 206 -8.36 -5.59 0.70
N LEU A 207 -8.00 -6.26 1.77
CA LEU A 207 -8.01 -5.73 3.13
C LEU A 207 -6.64 -6.01 3.74
N TYR A 208 -6.02 -5.02 4.36
CA TYR A 208 -4.71 -5.20 4.95
C TYR A 208 -4.49 -4.36 6.20
N TYR A 209 -3.57 -4.83 7.00
CA TYR A 209 -3.04 -4.11 8.14
C TYR A 209 -1.52 -4.07 8.05
N GLU A 210 -0.93 -2.90 8.27
CA GLU A 210 0.51 -2.71 8.37
C GLU A 210 0.84 -2.06 9.72
N PHE A 211 1.79 -2.63 10.41
CA PHE A 211 2.46 -2.02 11.54
C PHE A 211 3.85 -1.61 11.11
N SER A 212 4.20 -0.34 11.24
CA SER A 212 5.55 0.11 10.95
C SER A 212 6.19 0.80 12.16
N HIS A 213 7.49 0.62 12.28
CA HIS A 213 8.31 1.08 13.38
C HIS A 213 9.49 1.87 12.84
N SER A 214 9.53 3.16 13.13
CA SER A 214 10.66 4.06 12.88
C SER A 214 11.44 4.37 14.16
N ILE A 215 12.48 5.17 14.04
CA ILE A 215 13.29 5.60 15.19
C ILE A 215 12.41 6.36 16.21
N ASP A 216 11.46 7.17 15.73
CA ASP A 216 10.71 8.12 16.55
C ASP A 216 9.25 7.74 16.77
N ALA A 217 8.68 6.85 15.95
CA ALA A 217 7.24 6.59 15.96
C ALA A 217 6.88 5.14 15.60
N TYR A 218 5.68 4.76 16.02
CA TYR A 218 4.97 3.57 15.59
C TYR A 218 3.76 4.00 14.75
N TYR A 219 3.56 3.35 13.60
CA TYR A 219 2.43 3.62 12.73
C TYR A 219 1.60 2.36 12.57
N HIS A 220 0.30 2.53 12.63
CA HIS A 220 -0.69 1.50 12.37
C HIS A 220 -1.51 1.94 11.17
N LEU A 221 -1.50 1.15 10.12
CA LEU A 221 -2.23 1.40 8.89
C LEU A 221 -3.24 0.29 8.66
N LEU A 222 -4.51 0.65 8.52
CA LEU A 222 -5.57 -0.25 8.08
C LEU A 222 -6.00 0.19 6.69
N GLY A 223 -5.84 -0.67 5.70
CA GLY A 223 -6.11 -0.33 4.31
C GLY A 223 -7.14 -1.23 3.65
N VAL A 224 -7.84 -0.65 2.69
CA VAL A 224 -8.75 -1.33 1.77
C VAL A 224 -8.34 -0.98 0.36
N ALA A 225 -8.17 -1.99 -0.49
CA ALA A 225 -7.84 -1.81 -1.89
C ALA A 225 -8.96 -2.36 -2.78
N TYR A 226 -9.28 -1.64 -3.85
CA TYR A 226 -10.13 -2.14 -4.92
C TYR A 226 -9.40 -2.03 -6.24
N VAL A 227 -9.31 -3.14 -6.96
CA VAL A 227 -8.68 -3.21 -8.29
C VAL A 227 -9.72 -3.64 -9.31
N LEU A 228 -9.93 -2.79 -10.34
CA LEU A 228 -10.73 -3.09 -11.51
C LEU A 228 -9.80 -3.40 -12.68
N GLN A 229 -9.87 -4.64 -13.21
CA GLN A 229 -9.00 -5.13 -14.27
C GLN A 229 -9.76 -5.33 -15.59
N PHE A 230 -9.14 -4.93 -16.69
CA PHE A 230 -9.59 -5.20 -18.05
C PHE A 230 -8.53 -5.97 -18.82
N GLN A 231 -8.97 -6.91 -19.66
CA GLN A 231 -8.08 -7.72 -20.50
C GLN A 231 -8.50 -7.61 -21.96
N SER A 232 -7.54 -7.46 -22.86
CA SER A 232 -7.77 -7.44 -24.32
C SER A 232 -7.30 -8.71 -25.03
N TYR A 233 -6.69 -9.66 -24.32
CA TYR A 233 -6.26 -10.95 -24.88
C TYR A 233 -7.21 -12.07 -24.41
N GLU A 234 -7.43 -13.04 -25.29
CA GLU A 234 -8.17 -14.26 -24.94
C GLU A 234 -7.37 -15.11 -23.94
N LYS A 235 -8.09 -15.70 -22.97
CA LYS A 235 -7.52 -16.55 -21.90
C LYS A 235 -6.96 -17.86 -22.41
#